data_7aaf9b89e6a16441e6b94161ca1d0491
#
_entry.id   7aaf9b89e6a16441e6b94161ca1d0491
#
_cell.length_a   1.000
_cell.length_b   1.000
_cell.length_c   1.000
_cell.angle_alpha   90.00
_cell.angle_beta   90.00
_cell.angle_gamma   90.00
#
_symmetry.space_group_name_H-M   'P 1'
#
loop_
_entity.id
_entity.type
_entity.pdbx_description
1 polymer ?
#
loop_
_entity_poly.entity_id
_entity_poly.type
_entity_poly.pdbx_seq_one_letter_code
_entity_poly.pdbx_strand_id
1 'polypeptide(L)'
;MGEAELYAGRRREADDVTNLNQINSQRQLLRVFGGLNEGYACSEAELSEEKNFSSRGYPALETRKPRRKVREAAGMNGMYHLNGLLTVEGTTLRYAPDDGSAAVELKGALSDNEKRLVGIGTKVLIWPDKMSFDTVSGTLSALGSSWQQGGVSLTVTPCDAAGVVYTPNLFGATEPESPENGDVWLKQAEDAPWSYRDALKLYSTAGGWQNILLNYCRVTCKGLGEAFKAGDTVTLTGIPSVVKNAYSSDFSGDVVVDDVAGDSVILSIAPDIESVLYYGTCVVTGQSVVWTAMDGKTTQTFDGPFPDVTAQRRVPDLDWLTEHNNRVWGCSSTENVIYACKLGDATNWFSYRGTAADSYAVTVGSDGAFTGAATCMGYVLFFKENGLHKLYGTKPSDYQMSSIQCSGVAKGAHQSLCVINETLYYLSMDGVMAWDGSLPTKVSASLDEERLSHVTRAAAGGLVGRYYLHTESSGGQRLLVYDTEKGLWHEEDATGWAMCSTGRQLYLWDKEAIWAADGSREASGEEDTVEYEAVTGDIGLGSPDDKYCSRVTVRLDAMERTVVTLWASFDGGEWQEMGRVDTAGKRVRVNLPFVPTRHDTMRLRLTGKGQIAVRSIAMTLSSSEGGRVNGGVPKRG
;
A
#
# COMPACT_ATOMS: atom_id res chain seq x y z
N MET A 1 34.00 93.61 8.10
CA MET A 1 33.25 92.51 8.69
C MET A 1 31.80 92.59 8.17
N GLY A 2 31.52 92.07 7.02
CA GLY A 2 30.17 92.20 6.46
C GLY A 2 29.81 91.32 5.27
N GLU A 3 30.77 90.64 4.61
CA GLU A 3 30.47 89.83 3.42
C GLU A 3 30.59 88.30 3.62
N ALA A 4 31.16 87.84 4.70
CA ALA A 4 31.33 86.40 4.97
C ALA A 4 30.10 85.73 5.65
N GLU A 5 29.27 86.51 6.32
CA GLU A 5 28.05 85.95 7.00
C GLU A 5 26.85 85.78 6.06
N LEU A 6 26.81 86.52 4.93
CA LEU A 6 25.72 86.40 3.95
C LEU A 6 25.84 85.15 3.07
N TYR A 7 27.05 84.59 2.93
CA TYR A 7 27.27 83.36 2.15
C TYR A 7 27.04 82.09 2.97
N ALA A 8 27.19 82.13 4.28
CA ALA A 8 26.95 80.94 5.11
C ALA A 8 25.45 80.63 5.30
N GLY A 9 24.58 81.67 5.30
CA GLY A 9 23.14 81.49 5.42
C GLY A 9 22.48 80.87 4.19
N ARG A 10 22.98 81.19 2.99
CA ARG A 10 22.43 80.62 1.74
C ARG A 10 22.82 79.17 1.47
N ARG A 11 23.91 78.68 2.02
CA ARG A 11 24.27 77.26 1.89
C ARG A 11 23.45 76.32 2.78
N ARG A 12 22.99 76.81 3.93
CA ARG A 12 22.08 76.01 4.77
C ARG A 12 20.68 75.84 4.22
N GLU A 13 20.14 76.87 3.53
CA GLU A 13 18.84 76.73 2.88
C GLU A 13 18.88 75.88 1.61
N ALA A 14 20.02 75.81 0.92
CA ALA A 14 20.15 74.93 -0.27
C ALA A 14 20.37 73.46 0.10
N ASP A 15 21.01 73.17 1.24
CA ASP A 15 21.20 71.78 1.74
C ASP A 15 19.89 71.23 2.35
N ASP A 16 19.04 72.04 2.97
CA ASP A 16 17.74 71.60 3.50
C ASP A 16 16.70 71.35 2.41
N VAL A 17 16.82 72.00 1.24
CA VAL A 17 15.87 71.74 0.13
C VAL A 17 16.25 70.52 -0.69
N THR A 18 17.50 70.04 -0.63
CA THR A 18 17.96 68.82 -1.31
C THR A 18 17.64 67.53 -0.53
N ASN A 19 17.31 67.59 0.74
CA ASN A 19 16.96 66.43 1.56
C ASN A 19 15.45 66.10 1.58
N LEU A 20 14.62 66.89 0.92
CA LEU A 20 13.16 66.77 1.01
C LEU A 20 12.54 65.70 0.10
N ASN A 21 13.32 64.88 -0.62
CA ASN A 21 12.78 63.83 -1.49
C ASN A 21 13.76 62.67 -1.76
N GLN A 22 14.44 62.14 -0.77
CA GLN A 22 15.04 60.80 -0.96
C GLN A 22 13.94 59.75 -0.85
N ILE A 23 13.36 59.40 -1.99
CA ILE A 23 12.53 58.21 -2.12
C ILE A 23 13.47 57.02 -1.98
N ASN A 24 13.42 56.33 -0.85
CA ASN A 24 14.14 55.07 -0.67
C ASN A 24 13.52 54.01 -1.57
N SER A 25 14.17 53.76 -2.71
CA SER A 25 13.74 52.68 -3.59
C SER A 25 14.50 51.40 -3.29
N GLN A 26 13.81 50.39 -2.91
CA GLN A 26 14.33 49.04 -2.72
C GLN A 26 14.04 48.20 -3.95
N ARG A 27 15.05 47.49 -4.43
CA ARG A 27 14.89 46.49 -5.49
C ARG A 27 14.86 45.12 -4.90
N GLN A 28 13.72 44.44 -4.96
CA GLN A 28 13.56 43.05 -4.56
C GLN A 28 13.69 42.12 -5.75
N LEU A 29 14.26 40.93 -5.52
CA LEU A 29 14.49 39.96 -6.57
C LEU A 29 14.19 38.55 -6.04
N LEU A 30 13.06 38.00 -6.45
CA LEU A 30 12.70 36.62 -6.20
C LEU A 30 13.37 35.73 -7.27
N ARG A 31 14.19 34.76 -6.85
CA ARG A 31 14.88 33.80 -7.72
C ARG A 31 14.69 32.37 -7.26
N VAL A 32 14.26 32.17 -6.04
CA VAL A 32 14.01 30.87 -5.42
C VAL A 32 12.54 30.88 -5.06
N PHE A 33 11.80 29.90 -5.55
CA PHE A 33 10.39 29.77 -5.31
C PHE A 33 10.14 28.62 -4.33
N GLY A 34 9.42 28.89 -3.24
CA GLY A 34 9.28 28.03 -2.06
C GLY A 34 8.14 27.02 -2.13
N GLY A 35 7.41 26.91 -3.26
CA GLY A 35 6.24 26.04 -3.37
C GLY A 35 5.00 26.56 -2.65
N LEU A 36 3.98 25.70 -2.52
CA LEU A 36 2.70 26.02 -1.91
C LEU A 36 2.79 26.13 -0.39
N ASN A 37 2.34 27.25 0.15
CA ASN A 37 2.19 27.49 1.59
C ASN A 37 0.86 28.21 1.83
N GLU A 38 -0.13 27.47 2.33
CA GLU A 38 -1.48 27.97 2.64
C GLU A 38 -1.58 28.56 4.06
N GLY A 39 -0.49 28.53 4.84
CA GLY A 39 -0.45 29.02 6.20
C GLY A 39 -0.32 30.55 6.27
N TYR A 40 -0.61 31.12 7.46
CA TYR A 40 -0.49 32.56 7.73
C TYR A 40 0.94 33.11 7.55
N ALA A 41 1.94 32.27 7.61
CA ALA A 41 3.35 32.64 7.50
C ALA A 41 3.88 32.48 6.05
N CYS A 42 3.00 32.51 5.03
CA CYS A 42 3.39 32.44 3.64
C CYS A 42 4.31 33.62 3.26
N SER A 43 5.55 33.33 2.96
CA SER A 43 6.54 34.34 2.59
C SER A 43 6.36 34.82 1.15
N GLU A 44 6.95 35.97 0.80
CA GLU A 44 6.90 36.51 -0.56
C GLU A 44 7.52 35.59 -1.63
N ALA A 45 8.36 34.62 -1.23
CA ALA A 45 8.98 33.64 -2.13
C ALA A 45 8.16 32.35 -2.25
N GLU A 46 7.17 32.14 -1.41
CA GLU A 46 6.24 31.02 -1.43
C GLU A 46 4.95 31.39 -2.19
N LEU A 47 4.14 30.38 -2.44
CA LEU A 47 2.89 30.52 -3.17
C LEU A 47 1.71 30.27 -2.23
N SER A 48 0.86 31.28 -2.04
CA SER A 48 -0.38 31.13 -1.24
C SER A 48 -1.46 30.32 -1.97
N GLU A 49 -1.43 30.35 -3.30
CA GLU A 49 -2.29 29.56 -4.17
C GLU A 49 -1.46 29.10 -5.38
N GLU A 50 -1.64 27.85 -5.79
CA GLU A 50 -0.90 27.29 -6.91
C GLU A 50 -1.75 26.28 -7.68
N LYS A 51 -1.53 26.21 -8.99
CA LYS A 51 -2.10 25.20 -9.86
C LYS A 51 -1.12 24.85 -10.97
N ASN A 52 -0.77 23.55 -11.09
CA ASN A 52 0.02 22.98 -12.17
C ASN A 52 1.47 23.50 -12.29
N PHE A 53 2.07 23.92 -11.20
CA PHE A 53 3.51 24.14 -11.13
C PHE A 53 4.23 22.97 -10.44
N SER A 54 5.53 22.97 -10.47
CA SER A 54 6.38 21.89 -9.98
C SER A 54 7.78 22.39 -9.65
N SER A 55 8.43 21.75 -8.69
CA SER A 55 9.84 21.96 -8.34
C SER A 55 10.85 21.34 -9.32
N ARG A 56 10.44 20.83 -10.49
CA ARG A 56 11.37 20.21 -11.46
C ARG A 56 12.47 21.13 -11.93
N GLY A 57 12.13 22.42 -12.14
CA GLY A 57 13.05 23.46 -12.55
C GLY A 57 13.73 24.19 -11.39
N TYR A 58 13.55 23.75 -10.14
CA TYR A 58 14.07 24.44 -8.96
C TYR A 58 15.54 24.92 -9.14
N PRO A 59 15.86 26.18 -8.78
CA PRO A 59 15.06 27.15 -8.02
C PRO A 59 14.03 27.95 -8.86
N ALA A 60 13.95 27.75 -10.18
CA ALA A 60 12.89 28.33 -11.02
C ALA A 60 11.56 27.61 -10.77
N LEU A 61 10.46 28.34 -10.94
CA LEU A 61 9.11 27.79 -10.88
C LEU A 61 8.72 27.32 -12.28
N GLU A 62 8.62 26.00 -12.48
CA GLU A 62 8.30 25.39 -13.78
C GLU A 62 6.92 24.75 -13.75
N THR A 63 6.14 24.92 -14.82
CA THR A 63 4.87 24.21 -14.97
C THR A 63 5.08 22.70 -15.09
N ARG A 64 4.12 21.91 -14.58
CA ARG A 64 4.15 20.46 -14.79
C ARG A 64 4.08 20.13 -16.28
N LYS A 65 4.55 18.95 -16.65
CA LYS A 65 4.38 18.45 -18.01
C LYS A 65 2.94 17.97 -18.25
N PRO A 66 2.45 18.00 -19.49
CA PRO A 66 1.19 17.36 -19.85
C PRO A 66 1.25 15.86 -19.53
N ARG A 67 0.13 15.32 -19.08
CA ARG A 67 -0.06 13.87 -18.89
C ARG A 67 -0.36 13.23 -20.23
N ARG A 68 -0.01 11.96 -20.39
CA ARG A 68 -0.31 11.22 -21.61
C ARG A 68 -1.36 10.16 -21.32
N LYS A 69 -2.39 10.11 -22.15
CA LYS A 69 -3.44 9.11 -22.06
C LYS A 69 -2.90 7.75 -22.48
N VAL A 70 -3.02 6.78 -21.59
CA VAL A 70 -2.63 5.39 -21.85
C VAL A 70 -3.78 4.65 -22.53
N ARG A 71 -4.97 4.68 -21.92
CA ARG A 71 -6.19 4.09 -22.47
C ARG A 71 -7.43 4.53 -21.69
N GLU A 72 -8.58 4.29 -22.27
CA GLU A 72 -9.87 4.35 -21.58
C GLU A 72 -9.97 3.25 -20.52
N ALA A 73 -10.53 3.56 -19.36
CA ALA A 73 -10.80 2.62 -18.28
C ALA A 73 -11.88 3.18 -17.36
N ALA A 74 -12.92 2.42 -17.11
CA ALA A 74 -14.04 2.81 -16.25
C ALA A 74 -14.24 1.79 -15.12
N GLY A 75 -14.78 2.22 -13.98
CA GLY A 75 -15.10 1.34 -12.86
C GLY A 75 -13.87 0.65 -12.24
N MET A 76 -12.80 1.39 -12.02
CA MET A 76 -11.54 0.86 -11.47
C MET A 76 -11.71 0.41 -10.03
N ASN A 77 -11.57 -0.89 -9.80
CA ASN A 77 -11.58 -1.52 -8.49
C ASN A 77 -10.18 -1.78 -7.93
N GLY A 78 -9.15 -1.78 -8.78
CA GLY A 78 -7.76 -1.94 -8.35
C GLY A 78 -6.78 -1.75 -9.49
N MET A 79 -5.60 -1.24 -9.18
CA MET A 79 -4.50 -1.07 -10.12
C MET A 79 -3.19 -1.44 -9.43
N TYR A 80 -2.38 -2.26 -10.08
CA TYR A 80 -1.11 -2.75 -9.56
C TYR A 80 -0.11 -2.98 -10.69
N HIS A 81 1.17 -2.81 -10.39
CA HIS A 81 2.23 -3.07 -11.36
C HIS A 81 3.16 -4.18 -10.86
N LEU A 82 3.28 -5.23 -11.66
CA LEU A 82 4.26 -6.30 -11.49
C LEU A 82 4.61 -6.86 -12.86
N ASN A 83 5.76 -6.46 -13.42
CA ASN A 83 6.19 -6.81 -14.78
C ASN A 83 5.17 -6.46 -15.87
N GLY A 84 4.25 -5.57 -15.56
CA GLY A 84 3.15 -5.14 -16.40
C GLY A 84 2.06 -4.47 -15.55
N LEU A 85 1.18 -3.73 -16.19
CA LEU A 85 0.07 -3.05 -15.53
C LEU A 85 -1.14 -3.98 -15.43
N LEU A 86 -1.50 -4.36 -14.19
CA LEU A 86 -2.72 -5.09 -13.87
C LEU A 86 -3.80 -4.08 -13.43
N THR A 87 -4.98 -4.19 -14.02
CA THR A 87 -6.16 -3.41 -13.63
C THR A 87 -7.35 -4.34 -13.41
N VAL A 88 -8.20 -3.97 -12.44
CA VAL A 88 -9.50 -4.62 -12.24
C VAL A 88 -10.58 -3.57 -12.48
N GLU A 89 -11.38 -3.77 -13.52
CA GLU A 89 -12.44 -2.87 -13.99
C GLU A 89 -13.79 -3.58 -13.85
N GLY A 90 -14.59 -3.18 -12.86
CA GLY A 90 -15.75 -3.94 -12.42
C GLY A 90 -15.34 -5.37 -12.05
N THR A 91 -15.84 -6.36 -12.81
CA THR A 91 -15.52 -7.79 -12.61
C THR A 91 -14.41 -8.32 -13.53
N THR A 92 -13.83 -7.45 -14.37
CA THR A 92 -12.84 -7.83 -15.39
C THR A 92 -11.42 -7.54 -14.91
N LEU A 93 -10.57 -8.55 -14.93
CA LEU A 93 -9.13 -8.41 -14.75
C LEU A 93 -8.47 -8.22 -16.11
N ARG A 94 -7.64 -7.19 -16.25
CA ARG A 94 -6.80 -6.96 -17.42
C ARG A 94 -5.35 -6.80 -17.00
N TYR A 95 -4.46 -7.48 -17.70
CA TYR A 95 -3.01 -7.40 -17.51
C TYR A 95 -2.32 -7.06 -18.81
N ALA A 96 -1.54 -5.98 -18.81
CA ALA A 96 -0.75 -5.54 -19.95
C ALA A 96 0.75 -5.65 -19.59
N PRO A 97 1.49 -6.63 -20.14
CA PRO A 97 2.91 -6.81 -19.86
C PRO A 97 3.78 -5.65 -20.35
N ASP A 98 4.86 -5.35 -19.63
CA ASP A 98 5.82 -4.28 -20.00
C ASP A 98 6.66 -4.61 -21.25
N ASP A 99 6.78 -5.88 -21.60
CA ASP A 99 7.53 -6.35 -22.77
C ASP A 99 6.78 -6.14 -24.10
N GLY A 100 5.54 -5.61 -24.03
CA GLY A 100 4.69 -5.36 -25.20
C GLY A 100 4.02 -6.62 -25.76
N SER A 101 4.05 -7.75 -25.05
CA SER A 101 3.28 -8.92 -25.40
C SER A 101 1.77 -8.67 -25.27
N ALA A 102 0.95 -9.58 -25.83
CA ALA A 102 -0.49 -9.41 -25.85
C ALA A 102 -1.09 -9.31 -24.45
N ALA A 103 -1.97 -8.34 -24.24
CA ALA A 103 -2.67 -8.18 -22.97
C ALA A 103 -3.61 -9.37 -22.71
N VAL A 104 -3.64 -9.82 -21.45
CA VAL A 104 -4.58 -10.83 -20.96
C VAL A 104 -5.83 -10.14 -20.43
N GLU A 105 -7.01 -10.61 -20.79
CA GLU A 105 -8.28 -10.10 -20.29
C GLU A 105 -9.17 -11.25 -19.82
N LEU A 106 -9.56 -11.22 -18.54
CA LEU A 106 -10.40 -12.25 -17.90
C LEU A 106 -11.70 -11.57 -17.44
N LYS A 107 -12.79 -11.80 -18.17
CA LYS A 107 -14.12 -11.19 -17.92
C LYS A 107 -14.91 -11.99 -16.89
N GLY A 108 -15.59 -11.29 -15.97
CA GLY A 108 -16.42 -11.92 -14.95
C GLY A 108 -15.65 -12.81 -13.96
N ALA A 109 -14.35 -12.57 -13.84
CA ALA A 109 -13.45 -13.42 -13.06
C ALA A 109 -13.40 -13.05 -11.57
N LEU A 110 -13.80 -11.82 -11.22
CA LEU A 110 -13.71 -11.25 -9.88
C LEU A 110 -15.04 -10.61 -9.47
N SER A 111 -15.22 -10.37 -8.19
CA SER A 111 -16.36 -9.60 -7.66
C SER A 111 -16.22 -8.10 -7.98
N ASP A 112 -17.35 -7.38 -8.05
CA ASP A 112 -17.35 -5.94 -8.31
C ASP A 112 -17.25 -5.14 -7.00
N ASN A 113 -16.04 -5.07 -6.46
CA ASN A 113 -15.70 -4.30 -5.27
C ASN A 113 -14.23 -3.87 -5.29
N GLU A 114 -13.85 -2.96 -4.42
CA GLU A 114 -12.47 -2.51 -4.29
C GLU A 114 -11.53 -3.66 -3.93
N LYS A 115 -10.39 -3.74 -4.63
CA LYS A 115 -9.38 -4.79 -4.47
C LYS A 115 -8.20 -4.34 -3.63
N ARG A 116 -7.69 -5.29 -2.86
CA ARG A 116 -6.39 -5.20 -2.21
C ARG A 116 -5.45 -6.11 -2.99
N LEU A 117 -4.42 -5.51 -3.57
CA LEU A 117 -3.50 -6.18 -4.48
C LEU A 117 -2.10 -6.21 -3.87
N VAL A 118 -1.45 -7.35 -3.90
CA VAL A 118 -0.08 -7.51 -3.43
C VAL A 118 0.67 -8.49 -4.31
N GLY A 119 1.90 -8.14 -4.70
CA GLY A 119 2.77 -9.00 -5.49
C GLY A 119 3.61 -9.92 -4.63
N ILE A 120 3.81 -11.17 -5.06
CA ILE A 120 4.79 -12.11 -4.52
C ILE A 120 5.35 -12.98 -5.64
N GLY A 121 6.66 -12.89 -5.86
CA GLY A 121 7.30 -13.55 -7.01
C GLY A 121 6.71 -13.08 -8.33
N THR A 122 6.14 -14.00 -9.12
CA THR A 122 5.45 -13.69 -10.38
C THR A 122 3.94 -13.49 -10.24
N LYS A 123 3.42 -13.56 -9.03
CA LYS A 123 1.97 -13.58 -8.78
C LYS A 123 1.48 -12.29 -8.16
N VAL A 124 0.29 -11.85 -8.59
CA VAL A 124 -0.48 -10.80 -7.93
C VAL A 124 -1.65 -11.45 -7.21
N LEU A 125 -1.70 -11.29 -5.90
CA LEU A 125 -2.76 -11.81 -5.06
C LEU A 125 -3.85 -10.76 -4.88
N ILE A 126 -5.11 -11.20 -4.86
CA ILE A 126 -6.29 -10.35 -4.98
C ILE A 126 -7.28 -10.65 -3.84
N TRP A 127 -7.44 -9.71 -2.90
CA TRP A 127 -8.49 -9.72 -1.90
C TRP A 127 -9.60 -8.70 -2.24
N PRO A 128 -10.84 -8.96 -1.82
CA PRO A 128 -11.33 -10.06 -0.96
C PRO A 128 -11.62 -11.38 -1.70
N ASP A 129 -11.42 -11.45 -3.05
CA ASP A 129 -11.75 -12.64 -3.84
C ASP A 129 -10.87 -13.86 -3.51
N LYS A 130 -9.74 -13.67 -2.81
CA LYS A 130 -8.77 -14.71 -2.46
C LYS A 130 -8.27 -15.47 -3.68
N MET A 131 -7.91 -14.70 -4.71
CA MET A 131 -7.42 -15.22 -5.99
C MET A 131 -5.95 -14.87 -6.19
N SER A 132 -5.27 -15.61 -7.05
CA SER A 132 -3.89 -15.42 -7.47
C SER A 132 -3.82 -15.37 -8.98
N PHE A 133 -3.34 -14.24 -9.53
CA PHE A 133 -3.03 -14.09 -10.95
C PHE A 133 -1.53 -14.26 -11.17
N ASP A 134 -1.14 -15.20 -12.02
CA ASP A 134 0.26 -15.40 -12.39
C ASP A 134 0.58 -14.60 -13.65
N THR A 135 1.49 -13.64 -13.55
CA THR A 135 1.86 -12.72 -14.64
C THR A 135 2.61 -13.39 -15.79
N VAL A 136 3.20 -14.57 -15.56
CA VAL A 136 3.94 -15.31 -16.59
C VAL A 136 3.01 -16.20 -17.40
N SER A 137 2.12 -16.95 -16.74
CA SER A 137 1.19 -17.85 -17.42
C SER A 137 -0.11 -17.17 -17.86
N GLY A 138 -0.44 -15.98 -17.30
CA GLY A 138 -1.70 -15.29 -17.53
C GLY A 138 -2.92 -15.99 -16.90
N THR A 139 -2.71 -16.89 -15.94
CA THR A 139 -3.76 -17.69 -15.32
C THR A 139 -4.20 -17.15 -13.97
N LEU A 140 -5.50 -17.28 -13.69
CA LEU A 140 -6.11 -16.93 -12.41
C LEU A 140 -6.50 -18.21 -11.67
N SER A 141 -6.12 -18.33 -10.40
CA SER A 141 -6.41 -19.50 -9.55
C SER A 141 -6.84 -19.08 -8.14
N ALA A 142 -7.66 -19.89 -7.48
CA ALA A 142 -8.04 -19.67 -6.10
C ALA A 142 -6.87 -19.93 -5.14
N LEU A 143 -6.76 -19.12 -4.09
CA LEU A 143 -5.79 -19.34 -3.00
C LEU A 143 -6.23 -20.45 -2.06
N GLY A 144 -7.54 -20.53 -1.77
CA GLY A 144 -8.13 -21.59 -0.98
C GLY A 144 -8.47 -22.82 -1.81
N SER A 145 -8.72 -23.93 -1.14
CA SER A 145 -9.28 -25.15 -1.73
C SER A 145 -10.24 -25.80 -0.75
N SER A 146 -11.28 -26.44 -1.27
CA SER A 146 -12.26 -27.17 -0.47
C SER A 146 -12.64 -28.48 -1.18
N TRP A 147 -12.86 -29.50 -0.39
CA TRP A 147 -13.34 -30.80 -0.82
C TRP A 147 -14.38 -31.32 0.16
N GLN A 148 -15.38 -32.05 -0.32
CA GLN A 148 -16.42 -32.71 0.47
C GLN A 148 -16.66 -34.12 -0.05
N GLN A 149 -16.90 -35.05 0.84
CA GLN A 149 -17.12 -36.47 0.54
C GLN A 149 -18.29 -36.72 -0.42
N GLY A 150 -19.40 -36.00 -0.27
CA GLY A 150 -20.58 -36.10 -1.15
C GLY A 150 -21.29 -37.47 -1.12
N GLY A 151 -21.28 -38.15 0.02
CA GLY A 151 -21.93 -39.43 0.21
C GLY A 151 -21.24 -40.64 -0.42
N VAL A 152 -20.06 -40.46 -1.05
CA VAL A 152 -19.25 -41.59 -1.55
C VAL A 152 -18.42 -42.22 -0.42
N SER A 153 -17.92 -43.45 -0.65
CA SER A 153 -17.09 -44.15 0.34
C SER A 153 -15.74 -43.47 0.49
N LEU A 154 -15.37 -43.14 1.73
CA LEU A 154 -14.05 -42.66 2.12
C LEU A 154 -13.35 -43.74 2.95
N THR A 155 -12.06 -43.96 2.72
CA THR A 155 -11.25 -44.95 3.46
C THR A 155 -10.15 -44.23 4.20
N VAL A 156 -9.98 -44.52 5.49
CA VAL A 156 -8.89 -44.02 6.33
C VAL A 156 -8.09 -45.25 6.81
N THR A 157 -6.80 -45.30 6.48
CA THR A 157 -5.94 -46.44 6.81
C THR A 157 -4.61 -45.95 7.40
N PRO A 158 -4.13 -46.54 8.50
CA PRO A 158 -2.79 -46.27 9.02
C PRO A 158 -1.72 -46.61 7.98
N CYS A 159 -0.68 -45.78 7.87
CA CYS A 159 0.43 -45.99 6.95
C CYS A 159 1.74 -45.43 7.53
N ASP A 160 2.85 -45.70 6.87
CA ASP A 160 4.13 -45.07 7.14
C ASP A 160 4.23 -43.69 6.46
N ALA A 161 5.38 -43.02 6.62
CA ALA A 161 5.64 -41.71 6.04
C ALA A 161 5.61 -41.66 4.48
N ALA A 162 5.79 -42.80 3.84
CA ALA A 162 5.69 -42.95 2.39
C ALA A 162 4.27 -43.32 1.91
N GLY A 163 3.30 -43.40 2.84
CA GLY A 163 1.93 -43.80 2.56
C GLY A 163 1.76 -45.30 2.31
N VAL A 164 2.74 -46.10 2.67
CA VAL A 164 2.67 -47.57 2.53
C VAL A 164 1.77 -48.15 3.58
N VAL A 165 0.77 -48.91 3.15
CA VAL A 165 -0.13 -49.66 4.00
C VAL A 165 0.42 -51.08 4.13
N TYR A 166 0.64 -51.53 5.38
CA TYR A 166 1.14 -52.85 5.67
C TYR A 166 0.02 -53.80 6.05
N THR A 167 -0.01 -54.97 5.41
CA THR A 167 -0.95 -56.07 5.74
C THR A 167 -0.19 -57.17 6.44
N PRO A 168 -0.48 -57.47 7.73
CA PRO A 168 0.17 -58.56 8.45
C PRO A 168 -0.16 -59.90 7.80
N ASN A 169 0.87 -60.71 7.62
CA ASN A 169 0.75 -62.11 7.20
C ASN A 169 1.15 -63.11 8.32
N LEU A 170 1.78 -62.64 9.38
CA LEU A 170 2.13 -63.40 10.55
C LEU A 170 1.48 -62.80 11.82
N PHE A 171 0.96 -63.67 12.69
CA PHE A 171 0.21 -63.28 13.88
C PHE A 171 0.65 -64.10 15.09
N GLY A 172 0.72 -63.53 16.27
CA GLY A 172 1.02 -64.22 17.52
C GLY A 172 1.78 -63.38 18.52
N ALA A 173 1.79 -63.83 19.78
CA ALA A 173 2.50 -63.16 20.87
C ALA A 173 4.01 -63.43 20.87
N THR A 174 4.44 -64.56 20.29
CA THR A 174 5.83 -64.97 20.20
C THR A 174 6.39 -64.71 18.80
N GLU A 175 7.69 -64.47 18.75
CA GLU A 175 8.41 -64.23 17.49
C GLU A 175 8.33 -65.46 16.57
N PRO A 176 8.00 -65.27 15.27
CA PRO A 176 7.97 -66.36 14.28
C PRO A 176 9.36 -67.02 14.10
N GLU A 177 9.41 -68.38 14.04
CA GLU A 177 10.66 -69.11 14.02
C GLU A 177 11.39 -69.09 12.64
N SER A 178 10.69 -68.87 11.55
CA SER A 178 11.27 -68.90 10.18
C SER A 178 10.68 -67.81 9.30
N PRO A 179 10.99 -66.54 9.56
CA PRO A 179 10.45 -65.44 8.78
C PRO A 179 11.16 -65.32 7.41
N GLU A 180 10.40 -64.91 6.41
CA GLU A 180 10.90 -64.56 5.08
C GLU A 180 11.07 -63.04 4.94
N ASN A 181 11.95 -62.62 4.00
CA ASN A 181 12.15 -61.19 3.77
C ASN A 181 10.88 -60.54 3.27
N GLY A 182 10.42 -59.48 3.98
CA GLY A 182 9.17 -58.78 3.67
C GLY A 182 7.97 -59.24 4.49
N ASP A 183 8.14 -60.25 5.37
CA ASP A 183 7.08 -60.67 6.30
C ASP A 183 6.70 -59.55 7.25
N VAL A 184 5.41 -59.38 7.46
CA VAL A 184 4.83 -58.39 8.38
C VAL A 184 4.16 -59.15 9.53
N TRP A 185 4.74 -59.03 10.74
CA TRP A 185 4.24 -59.65 11.94
C TRP A 185 3.45 -58.69 12.82
N LEU A 186 2.18 -59.01 13.03
CA LEU A 186 1.36 -58.35 14.06
C LEU A 186 1.57 -59.11 15.39
N LYS A 187 2.36 -58.49 16.27
CA LYS A 187 2.57 -59.03 17.63
C LYS A 187 1.30 -58.75 18.44
N GLN A 188 0.57 -59.82 18.76
CA GLN A 188 -0.66 -59.74 19.54
C GLN A 188 -0.33 -59.93 21.03
N ALA A 189 -0.68 -58.94 21.87
CA ALA A 189 -0.69 -59.11 23.31
C ALA A 189 -1.98 -59.82 23.73
N GLU A 190 -1.93 -60.68 24.73
CA GLU A 190 -3.10 -61.48 25.17
C GLU A 190 -4.29 -60.63 25.61
N ASP A 191 -4.04 -59.42 26.16
CA ASP A 191 -5.10 -58.60 26.80
C ASP A 191 -5.56 -57.40 25.95
N ALA A 192 -4.82 -56.98 24.92
CA ALA A 192 -5.19 -55.84 24.05
C ALA A 192 -4.43 -55.90 22.72
N PRO A 193 -4.85 -56.73 21.77
CA PRO A 193 -4.14 -56.95 20.50
C PRO A 193 -3.98 -55.72 19.62
N TRP A 194 -4.66 -54.62 19.90
CA TRP A 194 -4.69 -53.37 19.08
C TRP A 194 -4.11 -52.11 19.77
N SER A 195 -3.52 -52.25 20.95
CA SER A 195 -3.18 -51.05 21.74
C SER A 195 -1.70 -50.64 21.73
N TYR A 196 -0.84 -51.26 20.93
CA TYR A 196 0.59 -51.00 20.96
C TYR A 196 1.11 -50.49 19.61
N ARG A 197 1.69 -49.31 19.58
CA ARG A 197 2.42 -48.75 18.43
C ARG A 197 3.53 -49.68 17.92
N ASP A 198 4.15 -50.45 18.79
CA ASP A 198 5.25 -51.36 18.49
C ASP A 198 4.77 -52.77 18.10
N ALA A 199 3.46 -52.97 17.93
CA ALA A 199 2.90 -54.27 17.65
C ALA A 199 3.17 -54.77 16.22
N LEU A 200 3.43 -53.88 15.28
CA LEU A 200 3.65 -54.21 13.87
C LEU A 200 5.16 -54.22 13.54
N LYS A 201 5.66 -55.32 12.98
CA LYS A 201 7.07 -55.48 12.60
C LYS A 201 7.24 -55.97 11.18
N LEU A 202 8.26 -55.48 10.50
CA LEU A 202 8.70 -55.92 9.17
C LEU A 202 10.00 -56.72 9.32
N TYR A 203 10.09 -57.87 8.70
CA TYR A 203 11.32 -58.65 8.66
C TYR A 203 12.16 -58.30 7.44
N SER A 204 13.45 -58.12 7.68
CA SER A 204 14.45 -58.08 6.62
C SER A 204 15.57 -59.04 6.90
N THR A 205 16.06 -59.77 5.89
CA THR A 205 17.17 -60.71 6.02
C THR A 205 18.48 -60.03 6.46
N ALA A 206 18.62 -58.74 6.24
CA ALA A 206 19.80 -57.96 6.63
C ALA A 206 19.72 -57.39 8.05
N GLY A 207 18.52 -57.10 8.58
CA GLY A 207 18.33 -56.38 9.86
C GLY A 207 17.43 -57.07 10.86
N GLY A 208 16.86 -58.25 10.54
CA GLY A 208 15.88 -58.93 11.39
C GLY A 208 14.55 -58.16 11.47
N TRP A 209 13.82 -58.38 12.58
CA TRP A 209 12.54 -57.69 12.82
C TRP A 209 12.72 -56.23 13.20
N GLN A 210 12.12 -55.34 12.44
CA GLN A 210 12.11 -53.89 12.67
C GLN A 210 10.69 -53.41 12.96
N ASN A 211 10.52 -52.49 13.90
CA ASN A 211 9.22 -51.90 14.18
C ASN A 211 8.77 -51.02 13.01
N ILE A 212 7.53 -51.19 12.58
CA ILE A 212 6.87 -50.30 11.62
C ILE A 212 6.18 -49.20 12.42
N LEU A 213 6.58 -47.94 12.17
CA LEU A 213 5.96 -46.77 12.80
C LEU A 213 4.82 -46.27 11.92
N LEU A 214 3.59 -46.48 12.35
CA LEU A 214 2.38 -46.00 11.66
C LEU A 214 1.95 -44.64 12.22
N ASN A 215 2.78 -43.62 12.01
CA ASN A 215 2.51 -42.25 12.50
C ASN A 215 1.77 -41.40 11.48
N TYR A 216 1.31 -42.01 10.39
CA TYR A 216 0.57 -41.33 9.32
C TYR A 216 -0.74 -42.06 9.03
N CYS A 217 -1.70 -41.35 8.43
CA CYS A 217 -2.87 -41.97 7.88
C CYS A 217 -3.03 -41.60 6.39
N ARG A 218 -3.40 -42.61 5.62
CA ARG A 218 -3.78 -42.46 4.24
C ARG A 218 -5.31 -42.32 4.15
N VAL A 219 -5.78 -41.16 3.69
CA VAL A 219 -7.19 -40.89 3.46
C VAL A 219 -7.43 -40.99 1.97
N THR A 220 -8.30 -41.89 1.53
CA THR A 220 -8.60 -42.15 0.12
C THR A 220 -10.06 -41.87 -0.16
N CYS A 221 -10.33 -40.95 -1.07
CA CYS A 221 -11.65 -40.70 -1.60
C CYS A 221 -11.55 -39.98 -2.94
N LYS A 222 -12.50 -40.23 -3.82
CA LYS A 222 -12.51 -39.65 -5.18
C LYS A 222 -12.31 -38.12 -5.16
N GLY A 223 -11.35 -37.64 -5.93
CA GLY A 223 -11.04 -36.21 -6.11
C GLY A 223 -10.33 -35.54 -4.92
N LEU A 224 -10.06 -36.26 -3.82
CA LEU A 224 -9.40 -35.69 -2.66
C LEU A 224 -7.95 -35.28 -2.97
N GLY A 225 -7.21 -36.12 -3.68
CA GLY A 225 -5.84 -35.82 -4.05
C GLY A 225 -5.70 -34.73 -5.13
N GLU A 226 -6.75 -34.46 -5.90
CA GLU A 226 -6.75 -33.34 -6.86
C GLU A 226 -6.97 -31.99 -6.17
N ALA A 227 -7.61 -31.98 -5.00
CA ALA A 227 -7.96 -30.76 -4.27
C ALA A 227 -6.78 -30.16 -3.50
N PHE A 228 -5.77 -30.97 -3.14
CA PHE A 228 -4.66 -30.57 -2.28
C PHE A 228 -3.31 -30.99 -2.83
N LYS A 229 -2.24 -30.41 -2.31
CA LYS A 229 -0.84 -30.73 -2.63
C LYS A 229 -0.06 -31.02 -1.35
N ALA A 230 1.07 -31.71 -1.49
CA ALA A 230 2.01 -31.89 -0.39
C ALA A 230 2.43 -30.53 0.22
N GLY A 231 2.42 -30.45 1.52
CA GLY A 231 2.72 -29.24 2.28
C GLY A 231 1.52 -28.33 2.57
N ASP A 232 0.33 -28.64 2.06
CA ASP A 232 -0.88 -27.93 2.44
C ASP A 232 -1.27 -28.23 3.89
N THR A 233 -1.70 -27.20 4.62
CA THR A 233 -2.42 -27.37 5.89
C THR A 233 -3.91 -27.28 5.63
N VAL A 234 -4.63 -28.34 5.96
CA VAL A 234 -6.06 -28.47 5.74
C VAL A 234 -6.80 -28.62 7.05
N THR A 235 -7.93 -27.94 7.19
CA THR A 235 -8.89 -28.22 8.25
C THR A 235 -9.74 -29.40 7.82
N LEU A 236 -9.62 -30.51 8.53
CA LEU A 236 -10.34 -31.74 8.27
C LEU A 236 -11.44 -31.90 9.30
N THR A 237 -12.67 -32.20 8.88
CA THR A 237 -13.81 -32.39 9.79
C THR A 237 -14.62 -33.62 9.41
N GLY A 238 -15.33 -34.20 10.39
CA GLY A 238 -16.23 -35.32 10.15
C GLY A 238 -15.57 -36.69 10.05
N ILE A 239 -14.25 -36.81 10.35
CA ILE A 239 -13.60 -38.12 10.43
C ILE A 239 -14.04 -38.79 11.73
N PRO A 240 -14.69 -39.96 11.67
CA PRO A 240 -15.15 -40.65 12.85
C PRO A 240 -13.98 -41.18 13.67
N SER A 241 -14.07 -41.05 14.98
CA SER A 241 -13.14 -41.61 15.95
C SER A 241 -13.70 -42.90 16.50
N VAL A 242 -13.00 -44.02 16.28
CA VAL A 242 -13.38 -45.32 16.80
C VAL A 242 -12.33 -45.74 17.87
N VAL A 243 -12.72 -45.74 19.14
CA VAL A 243 -11.85 -46.12 20.25
C VAL A 243 -12.47 -47.30 20.99
N LYS A 244 -11.73 -48.41 21.08
CA LYS A 244 -12.09 -49.60 21.91
C LYS A 244 -13.56 -50.02 21.79
N ASN A 245 -14.02 -50.26 20.55
CA ASN A 245 -15.39 -50.73 20.30
C ASN A 245 -16.49 -49.69 20.55
N ALA A 246 -16.15 -48.43 20.64
CA ALA A 246 -17.12 -47.36 20.75
C ALA A 246 -16.83 -46.24 19.72
N TYR A 247 -17.84 -45.77 19.03
CA TYR A 247 -17.80 -44.51 18.31
C TYR A 247 -17.69 -43.39 19.35
N SER A 248 -16.66 -42.54 19.18
CA SER A 248 -16.55 -41.30 19.93
C SER A 248 -16.71 -40.15 18.98
N SER A 249 -16.63 -38.94 19.38
CA SER A 249 -16.85 -37.72 18.55
C SER A 249 -16.04 -37.72 17.24
N ASP A 250 -16.54 -37.02 16.25
CA ASP A 250 -15.83 -36.77 15.00
C ASP A 250 -14.57 -35.93 15.25
N PHE A 251 -13.48 -36.27 14.57
CA PHE A 251 -12.28 -35.45 14.57
C PHE A 251 -12.53 -34.18 13.76
N SER A 252 -12.14 -33.05 14.32
CA SER A 252 -12.11 -31.75 13.64
C SER A 252 -10.81 -31.03 14.03
N GLY A 253 -9.97 -30.72 13.06
CA GLY A 253 -8.70 -30.01 13.31
C GLY A 253 -7.86 -29.76 12.07
N ASP A 254 -6.79 -29.01 12.27
CA ASP A 254 -5.83 -28.71 11.22
C ASP A 254 -4.78 -29.82 11.12
N VAL A 255 -4.62 -30.38 9.93
CA VAL A 255 -3.65 -31.42 9.61
C VAL A 255 -2.82 -31.01 8.40
N VAL A 256 -1.60 -31.56 8.30
CA VAL A 256 -0.74 -31.31 7.16
C VAL A 256 -0.80 -32.46 6.18
N VAL A 257 -0.96 -32.17 4.92
CA VAL A 257 -0.82 -33.10 3.79
C VAL A 257 0.67 -33.30 3.55
N ASP A 258 1.21 -34.47 3.94
CA ASP A 258 2.62 -34.77 3.76
C ASP A 258 2.92 -35.22 2.33
N ASP A 259 2.00 -35.98 1.72
CA ASP A 259 2.10 -36.41 0.32
C ASP A 259 0.72 -36.64 -0.29
N VAL A 260 0.66 -36.73 -1.64
CA VAL A 260 -0.54 -36.98 -2.43
C VAL A 260 -0.27 -38.11 -3.42
N ALA A 261 -1.13 -39.13 -3.42
CA ALA A 261 -1.03 -40.29 -4.31
C ALA A 261 -2.39 -40.63 -4.95
N GLY A 262 -2.63 -40.17 -6.17
CA GLY A 262 -3.92 -40.33 -6.87
C GLY A 262 -5.05 -39.66 -6.08
N ASP A 263 -6.10 -40.42 -5.76
CA ASP A 263 -7.22 -39.98 -4.94
C ASP A 263 -6.93 -39.96 -3.41
N SER A 264 -5.69 -40.19 -3.01
CA SER A 264 -5.28 -40.27 -1.59
C SER A 264 -4.44 -39.10 -1.17
N VAL A 265 -4.62 -38.66 0.08
CA VAL A 265 -3.71 -37.78 0.80
C VAL A 265 -3.10 -38.54 1.97
N ILE A 266 -1.80 -38.31 2.23
CA ILE A 266 -1.09 -38.81 3.39
C ILE A 266 -0.99 -37.68 4.40
N LEU A 267 -1.48 -37.91 5.61
CA LEU A 267 -1.57 -36.93 6.67
C LEU A 267 -0.68 -37.37 7.86
N SER A 268 0.10 -36.42 8.42
CA SER A 268 0.74 -36.70 9.72
C SER A 268 -0.34 -36.76 10.80
N ILE A 269 -0.30 -37.82 11.60
CA ILE A 269 -1.26 -38.03 12.69
C ILE A 269 -0.93 -37.04 13.81
N ALA A 270 -1.84 -36.12 14.10
CA ALA A 270 -1.77 -35.35 15.34
C ALA A 270 -2.07 -36.28 16.54
N PRO A 271 -1.54 -36.03 17.76
CA PRO A 271 -1.74 -36.87 18.93
C PRO A 271 -3.21 -37.23 19.20
N ASP A 272 -4.13 -36.33 18.87
CA ASP A 272 -5.58 -36.58 19.07
C ASP A 272 -6.19 -37.53 18.03
N ILE A 273 -5.59 -37.67 16.84
CA ILE A 273 -5.98 -38.68 15.84
C ILE A 273 -5.41 -40.07 16.18
N GLU A 274 -4.38 -40.16 16.99
CA GLU A 274 -3.84 -41.46 17.41
C GLU A 274 -4.91 -42.33 18.06
N SER A 275 -5.90 -41.75 18.71
CA SER A 275 -7.02 -42.48 19.29
C SER A 275 -7.97 -43.06 18.22
N VAL A 276 -7.95 -42.56 16.98
CA VAL A 276 -8.87 -42.92 15.89
C VAL A 276 -8.44 -44.19 15.16
N LEU A 277 -7.14 -44.41 15.04
CA LEU A 277 -6.58 -45.38 14.09
C LEU A 277 -5.87 -46.56 14.76
N TYR A 278 -6.39 -47.05 15.88
CA TYR A 278 -5.82 -48.27 16.49
C TYR A 278 -5.78 -49.43 15.48
N TYR A 279 -4.67 -49.51 14.72
CA TYR A 279 -4.33 -50.61 13.82
C TYR A 279 -5.52 -51.21 13.04
N GLY A 280 -6.24 -50.33 12.35
CA GLY A 280 -7.38 -50.74 11.53
C GLY A 280 -7.70 -49.78 10.44
N THR A 281 -8.46 -50.20 9.46
CA THR A 281 -8.97 -49.38 8.37
C THR A 281 -10.40 -49.00 8.67
N CYS A 282 -10.73 -47.74 8.55
CA CYS A 282 -12.09 -47.23 8.62
C CYS A 282 -12.62 -46.95 7.19
N VAL A 283 -13.80 -47.49 6.88
CA VAL A 283 -14.57 -47.14 5.67
C VAL A 283 -15.77 -46.33 6.12
N VAL A 284 -15.82 -45.10 5.66
CA VAL A 284 -16.83 -44.13 6.07
C VAL A 284 -17.80 -43.85 4.90
N THR A 285 -19.08 -44.02 5.19
CA THR A 285 -20.17 -43.59 4.29
C THR A 285 -21.12 -42.67 5.06
N GLY A 286 -22.01 -41.93 4.42
CA GLY A 286 -23.01 -41.13 5.13
C GLY A 286 -23.97 -41.95 5.99
N GLN A 287 -23.99 -43.27 5.86
CA GLN A 287 -24.92 -44.18 6.56
C GLN A 287 -24.21 -45.08 7.56
N SER A 288 -22.94 -45.37 7.40
CA SER A 288 -22.21 -46.27 8.27
C SER A 288 -20.72 -45.95 8.35
N VAL A 289 -20.10 -46.33 9.48
CA VAL A 289 -18.66 -46.43 9.64
C VAL A 289 -18.32 -47.89 9.90
N VAL A 290 -17.50 -48.48 9.04
CA VAL A 290 -17.03 -49.84 9.17
C VAL A 290 -15.55 -49.82 9.53
N TRP A 291 -15.19 -50.21 10.73
CA TRP A 291 -13.81 -50.38 11.15
C TRP A 291 -13.41 -51.86 11.02
N THR A 292 -12.27 -52.11 10.40
CA THR A 292 -11.71 -53.46 10.27
C THR A 292 -10.31 -53.46 10.86
N ALA A 293 -10.05 -54.29 11.84
CA ALA A 293 -8.73 -54.44 12.46
C ALA A 293 -7.69 -54.89 11.44
N MET A 294 -6.40 -54.64 11.71
CA MET A 294 -5.29 -55.06 10.83
C MET A 294 -5.20 -56.58 10.63
N ASP A 295 -5.79 -57.39 11.54
CA ASP A 295 -5.90 -58.85 11.36
C ASP A 295 -6.85 -59.25 10.23
N GLY A 296 -7.60 -58.29 9.66
CA GLY A 296 -8.57 -58.50 8.59
C GLY A 296 -9.79 -59.34 8.99
N LYS A 297 -9.89 -59.75 10.25
CA LYS A 297 -10.92 -60.68 10.77
C LYS A 297 -11.92 -59.97 11.67
N THR A 298 -11.44 -59.05 12.49
CA THR A 298 -12.29 -58.32 13.42
C THR A 298 -12.87 -57.10 12.74
N THR A 299 -14.20 -57.05 12.60
CA THR A 299 -14.91 -55.93 11.96
C THR A 299 -16.00 -55.43 12.89
N GLN A 300 -16.15 -54.13 12.96
CA GLN A 300 -17.21 -53.44 13.69
C GLN A 300 -17.93 -52.45 12.79
N THR A 301 -19.24 -52.43 12.85
CA THR A 301 -20.08 -51.51 12.08
C THR A 301 -20.85 -50.61 13.03
N PHE A 302 -20.81 -49.32 12.73
CA PHE A 302 -21.57 -48.31 13.43
C PHE A 302 -22.59 -47.73 12.43
N ASP A 303 -23.85 -47.71 12.81
CA ASP A 303 -24.93 -47.19 11.98
C ASP A 303 -25.11 -45.70 12.20
N GLY A 304 -25.25 -44.95 11.06
CA GLY A 304 -25.42 -43.49 11.03
C GLY A 304 -26.83 -43.01 11.20
N PRO A 305 -27.13 -41.77 10.79
CA PRO A 305 -26.37 -40.99 9.78
C PRO A 305 -25.10 -40.30 10.33
N PHE A 306 -24.08 -40.21 9.49
CA PHE A 306 -22.82 -39.49 9.76
C PHE A 306 -22.70 -38.27 8.83
N PRO A 307 -22.12 -37.15 9.31
CA PRO A 307 -21.83 -36.00 8.45
C PRO A 307 -20.80 -36.38 7.38
N ASP A 308 -20.87 -35.71 6.24
CA ASP A 308 -19.82 -35.82 5.22
C ASP A 308 -18.49 -35.34 5.79
N VAL A 309 -17.42 -36.06 5.46
CA VAL A 309 -16.06 -35.57 5.73
C VAL A 309 -15.76 -34.39 4.80
N THR A 310 -15.27 -33.31 5.38
CA THR A 310 -14.83 -32.14 4.63
C THR A 310 -13.37 -31.84 4.88
N ALA A 311 -12.69 -31.33 3.86
CA ALA A 311 -11.30 -30.86 3.94
C ALA A 311 -11.23 -29.47 3.31
N GLN A 312 -10.59 -28.51 3.98
CA GLN A 312 -10.47 -27.15 3.49
C GLN A 312 -9.08 -26.57 3.77
N ARG A 313 -8.41 -26.07 2.74
CA ARG A 313 -7.27 -25.17 2.91
C ARG A 313 -7.82 -23.75 3.03
N ARG A 314 -7.82 -23.24 4.25
CA ARG A 314 -8.40 -21.95 4.60
C ARG A 314 -7.46 -20.80 4.22
N VAL A 315 -8.04 -19.68 3.81
CA VAL A 315 -7.36 -18.41 3.59
C VAL A 315 -8.05 -17.35 4.45
N PRO A 316 -7.34 -16.60 5.29
CA PRO A 316 -7.95 -15.62 6.18
C PRO A 316 -8.62 -14.48 5.41
N ASP A 317 -9.61 -13.85 6.03
CA ASP A 317 -10.19 -12.59 5.57
C ASP A 317 -9.30 -11.45 6.04
N LEU A 318 -8.66 -10.78 5.07
CA LEU A 318 -7.66 -9.75 5.33
C LEU A 318 -8.15 -8.40 4.81
N ASP A 319 -8.03 -7.37 5.65
CA ASP A 319 -8.38 -6.00 5.29
C ASP A 319 -7.25 -5.34 4.49
N TRP A 320 -6.01 -5.51 4.95
CA TRP A 320 -4.82 -4.89 4.36
C TRP A 320 -3.70 -5.90 4.24
N LEU A 321 -2.89 -5.72 3.19
CA LEU A 321 -1.84 -6.68 2.81
C LEU A 321 -0.55 -5.94 2.45
N THR A 322 0.57 -6.59 2.71
CA THR A 322 1.89 -6.19 2.24
C THR A 322 2.78 -7.41 2.04
N GLU A 323 3.83 -7.28 1.26
CA GLU A 323 4.83 -8.35 1.05
C GLU A 323 6.12 -8.00 1.78
N HIS A 324 6.74 -8.98 2.41
CA HIS A 324 8.08 -8.86 2.97
C HIS A 324 8.77 -10.21 3.04
N ASN A 325 10.00 -10.27 2.51
CA ASN A 325 10.86 -11.45 2.56
C ASN A 325 10.17 -12.72 2.05
N ASN A 326 9.55 -12.64 0.87
CA ASN A 326 8.84 -13.73 0.22
C ASN A 326 7.70 -14.34 1.06
N ARG A 327 7.07 -13.50 1.89
CA ARG A 327 5.83 -13.78 2.63
C ARG A 327 4.83 -12.66 2.40
N VAL A 328 3.60 -13.04 2.21
CA VAL A 328 2.49 -12.08 2.28
C VAL A 328 2.04 -11.96 3.72
N TRP A 329 1.99 -10.74 4.19
CA TRP A 329 1.48 -10.35 5.49
C TRP A 329 0.15 -9.66 5.33
N GLY A 330 -0.77 -9.88 6.26
CA GLY A 330 -2.06 -9.22 6.25
C GLY A 330 -2.68 -9.15 7.63
N CYS A 331 -3.68 -8.31 7.78
CA CYS A 331 -4.38 -8.13 9.04
C CYS A 331 -5.89 -8.28 8.89
N SER A 332 -6.52 -8.81 9.92
CA SER A 332 -7.97 -8.93 10.06
C SER A 332 -8.45 -8.07 11.22
N SER A 333 -9.27 -7.06 10.94
CA SER A 333 -9.86 -6.22 11.99
C SER A 333 -10.94 -6.96 12.77
N THR A 334 -11.62 -7.91 12.14
CA THR A 334 -12.67 -8.71 12.79
C THR A 334 -12.09 -9.62 13.87
N GLU A 335 -10.93 -10.22 13.60
CA GLU A 335 -10.25 -11.12 14.53
C GLU A 335 -9.20 -10.40 15.38
N ASN A 336 -8.83 -9.17 14.99
CA ASN A 336 -7.75 -8.37 15.57
C ASN A 336 -6.39 -9.11 15.53
N VAL A 337 -6.12 -9.79 14.40
CA VAL A 337 -4.96 -10.65 14.19
C VAL A 337 -4.17 -10.19 12.97
N ILE A 338 -2.85 -10.25 13.08
CA ILE A 338 -1.91 -10.12 11.96
C ILE A 338 -1.45 -11.51 11.56
N TYR A 339 -1.56 -11.83 10.29
CA TYR A 339 -1.19 -13.11 9.67
C TYR A 339 0.01 -12.97 8.76
N ALA A 340 0.82 -14.02 8.66
CA ALA A 340 1.77 -14.19 7.56
C ALA A 340 1.61 -15.58 6.93
N CYS A 341 1.63 -15.67 5.62
CA CYS A 341 1.59 -16.93 4.91
C CYS A 341 2.89 -17.73 5.13
N LYS A 342 2.88 -19.02 4.78
CA LYS A 342 4.08 -19.85 4.71
C LYS A 342 5.11 -19.25 3.75
N LEU A 343 6.39 -19.37 4.05
CA LEU A 343 7.47 -18.81 3.24
C LEU A 343 7.38 -19.31 1.79
N GLY A 344 7.25 -18.39 0.85
CA GLY A 344 7.14 -18.68 -0.57
C GLY A 344 5.81 -19.30 -1.02
N ASP A 345 4.85 -19.52 -0.12
CA ASP A 345 3.56 -20.13 -0.45
C ASP A 345 2.37 -19.37 0.15
N ALA A 346 1.82 -18.46 -0.63
CA ALA A 346 0.67 -17.64 -0.25
C ALA A 346 -0.66 -18.41 -0.20
N THR A 347 -0.67 -19.70 -0.52
CA THR A 347 -1.86 -20.55 -0.36
C THR A 347 -1.98 -21.12 1.05
N ASN A 348 -0.89 -21.15 1.85
CA ASN A 348 -0.85 -21.70 3.20
C ASN A 348 -0.72 -20.61 4.26
N TRP A 349 -1.70 -20.52 5.16
CA TRP A 349 -1.79 -19.50 6.20
C TRP A 349 -1.81 -20.07 7.63
N PHE A 350 -1.96 -21.39 7.77
CA PHE A 350 -2.14 -22.06 9.05
C PHE A 350 -1.15 -23.25 9.25
N SER A 351 0.05 -23.14 8.67
CA SER A 351 1.10 -24.15 8.83
C SER A 351 1.95 -23.82 10.06
N TYR A 352 1.86 -24.63 11.11
CA TYR A 352 2.54 -24.43 12.40
C TYR A 352 3.28 -25.70 12.84
N ARG A 353 4.38 -26.05 12.16
CA ARG A 353 5.17 -27.26 12.40
C ARG A 353 6.44 -27.03 13.24
N GLY A 354 6.72 -25.80 13.63
CA GLY A 354 7.95 -25.40 14.31
C GLY A 354 9.13 -25.16 13.38
N THR A 355 8.89 -24.99 12.07
CA THR A 355 9.93 -24.74 11.06
C THR A 355 10.10 -23.26 10.76
N ALA A 356 11.25 -22.88 10.19
CA ALA A 356 11.48 -21.50 9.75
C ALA A 356 10.55 -21.05 8.61
N ALA A 357 10.00 -22.01 7.86
CA ALA A 357 9.10 -21.72 6.73
C ALA A 357 7.63 -21.55 7.14
N ASP A 358 7.26 -21.87 8.37
CA ASP A 358 5.87 -21.88 8.84
C ASP A 358 5.17 -20.53 8.68
N SER A 359 3.85 -20.59 8.66
CA SER A 359 2.97 -19.44 8.81
C SER A 359 3.15 -18.76 10.17
N TYR A 360 2.64 -17.53 10.29
CA TYR A 360 2.67 -16.82 11.57
C TYR A 360 1.34 -16.12 11.80
N ALA A 361 0.92 -16.07 13.05
CA ALA A 361 -0.25 -15.30 13.47
C ALA A 361 0.00 -14.69 14.85
N VAL A 362 -0.42 -13.46 15.04
CA VAL A 362 -0.33 -12.76 16.33
C VAL A 362 -1.55 -11.89 16.55
N THR A 363 -2.18 -12.03 17.72
CA THR A 363 -3.27 -11.19 18.16
C THR A 363 -2.73 -9.85 18.64
N VAL A 364 -3.39 -8.77 18.24
CA VAL A 364 -3.03 -7.39 18.59
C VAL A 364 -3.93 -6.92 19.73
N GLY A 365 -3.33 -6.40 20.80
CA GLY A 365 -4.07 -5.97 21.99
C GLY A 365 -4.65 -4.55 21.94
N SER A 366 -4.42 -3.79 20.84
CA SER A 366 -4.94 -2.43 20.67
C SER A 366 -6.37 -2.42 20.12
N ASP A 367 -7.15 -1.43 20.51
CA ASP A 367 -8.50 -1.21 20.02
C ASP A 367 -8.52 -0.60 18.60
N GLY A 368 -9.68 -0.68 17.94
CA GLY A 368 -9.94 -0.11 16.63
C GLY A 368 -9.57 -1.02 15.45
N ALA A 369 -10.13 -0.72 14.30
CA ALA A 369 -9.86 -1.44 13.05
C ALA A 369 -8.47 -1.08 12.50
N PHE A 370 -7.86 -1.99 11.75
CA PHE A 370 -6.68 -1.68 10.96
C PHE A 370 -7.05 -0.74 9.80
N THR A 371 -6.18 0.20 9.50
CA THR A 371 -6.39 1.23 8.48
C THR A 371 -5.39 1.16 7.33
N GLY A 372 -4.36 0.33 7.43
CA GLY A 372 -3.39 0.15 6.35
C GLY A 372 -2.28 -0.83 6.71
N ALA A 373 -1.55 -1.28 5.70
CA ALA A 373 -0.34 -2.09 5.84
C ALA A 373 0.72 -1.65 4.83
N ALA A 374 1.98 -1.69 5.23
CA ALA A 374 3.11 -1.38 4.35
C ALA A 374 4.37 -2.11 4.81
N THR A 375 5.32 -2.27 3.90
CA THR A 375 6.69 -2.71 4.20
C THR A 375 7.65 -1.56 3.94
N CYS A 376 8.46 -1.21 4.93
CA CYS A 376 9.44 -0.15 4.82
C CYS A 376 10.67 -0.46 5.69
N MET A 377 11.88 -0.21 5.17
CA MET A 377 13.15 -0.38 5.90
C MET A 377 13.32 -1.77 6.57
N GLY A 378 12.78 -2.82 5.96
CA GLY A 378 12.86 -4.18 6.52
C GLY A 378 11.86 -4.47 7.65
N TYR A 379 10.94 -3.57 7.92
CA TYR A 379 9.84 -3.75 8.85
C TYR A 379 8.53 -3.99 8.12
N VAL A 380 7.69 -4.83 8.70
CA VAL A 380 6.28 -4.97 8.32
C VAL A 380 5.45 -4.10 9.26
N LEU A 381 4.66 -3.21 8.70
CA LEU A 381 3.95 -2.15 9.39
C LEU A 381 2.44 -2.34 9.22
N PHE A 382 1.71 -2.34 10.33
CA PHE A 382 0.25 -2.33 10.33
C PHE A 382 -0.24 -1.12 11.11
N PHE A 383 -1.13 -0.35 10.49
CA PHE A 383 -1.63 0.89 11.04
C PHE A 383 -3.04 0.74 11.58
N LYS A 384 -3.30 1.45 12.67
CA LYS A 384 -4.63 1.87 13.12
C LYS A 384 -4.64 3.40 13.16
N GLU A 385 -5.79 4.05 13.28
CA GLU A 385 -5.84 5.52 13.25
C GLU A 385 -4.92 6.20 14.29
N ASN A 386 -4.77 5.59 15.47
CA ASN A 386 -4.00 6.14 16.59
C ASN A 386 -2.76 5.29 16.93
N GLY A 387 -2.26 4.48 16.00
CA GLY A 387 -1.13 3.61 16.31
C GLY A 387 -0.51 2.91 15.12
N LEU A 388 0.69 2.43 15.37
CA LEU A 388 1.51 1.66 14.44
C LEU A 388 2.02 0.41 15.13
N HIS A 389 1.78 -0.75 14.53
CA HIS A 389 2.36 -2.05 14.91
C HIS A 389 3.50 -2.37 13.95
N LYS A 390 4.72 -2.44 14.48
CA LYS A 390 5.95 -2.71 13.75
C LYS A 390 6.42 -4.12 14.05
N LEU A 391 6.49 -4.99 13.04
CA LEU A 391 7.00 -6.34 13.15
C LEU A 391 8.38 -6.44 12.48
N TYR A 392 9.25 -7.23 13.08
CA TYR A 392 10.60 -7.54 12.61
C TYR A 392 11.04 -8.91 13.08
N GLY A 393 12.04 -9.47 12.42
CA GLY A 393 12.52 -10.82 12.62
C GLY A 393 12.73 -11.52 11.28
N THR A 394 13.24 -12.76 11.31
CA THR A 394 13.59 -13.52 10.11
C THR A 394 12.74 -14.78 9.91
N LYS A 395 12.18 -15.31 10.99
CA LYS A 395 11.38 -16.53 11.02
C LYS A 395 10.33 -16.49 12.13
N PRO A 396 9.30 -17.34 12.11
CA PRO A 396 8.21 -17.31 13.09
C PRO A 396 8.65 -17.37 14.56
N SER A 397 9.74 -18.07 14.87
CA SER A 397 10.24 -18.21 16.25
C SER A 397 10.98 -16.97 16.78
N ASP A 398 11.36 -16.02 15.92
CA ASP A 398 12.07 -14.79 16.31
C ASP A 398 11.31 -13.50 15.94
N TYR A 399 10.11 -13.61 15.38
CA TYR A 399 9.30 -12.43 15.11
C TYR A 399 8.92 -11.71 16.39
N GLN A 400 9.14 -10.40 16.38
CA GLN A 400 8.79 -9.51 17.48
C GLN A 400 7.88 -8.41 16.96
N MET A 401 6.92 -8.00 17.79
CA MET A 401 6.01 -6.91 17.51
C MET A 401 6.21 -5.78 18.52
N SER A 402 6.40 -4.57 18.02
CA SER A 402 6.42 -3.34 18.81
C SER A 402 5.22 -2.48 18.43
N SER A 403 4.46 -2.03 19.43
CA SER A 403 3.32 -1.14 19.22
C SER A 403 3.68 0.26 19.66
N ILE A 404 3.42 1.24 18.79
CA ILE A 404 3.73 2.65 19.00
C ILE A 404 2.43 3.44 18.90
N GLN A 405 2.14 4.25 19.90
CA GLN A 405 1.01 5.18 19.85
C GLN A 405 1.46 6.44 19.09
N CYS A 406 0.84 6.69 17.94
CA CYS A 406 1.15 7.84 17.07
C CYS A 406 -0.02 8.06 16.10
N SER A 407 0.02 9.15 15.36
CA SER A 407 -0.93 9.41 14.26
C SER A 407 -0.69 8.39 13.16
N GLY A 408 -1.56 7.39 13.06
CA GLY A 408 -1.51 6.36 12.02
C GLY A 408 -2.26 6.77 10.76
N VAL A 409 -2.56 5.82 9.89
CA VAL A 409 -3.27 6.08 8.64
C VAL A 409 -4.74 6.40 8.93
N ALA A 410 -5.24 7.50 8.38
CA ALA A 410 -6.64 7.89 8.52
C ALA A 410 -7.57 6.86 7.84
N LYS A 411 -8.78 6.70 8.38
CA LYS A 411 -9.80 5.84 7.77
C LYS A 411 -10.11 6.30 6.33
N GLY A 412 -10.10 5.37 5.38
CA GLY A 412 -10.28 5.67 3.96
C GLY A 412 -9.00 6.13 3.24
N ALA A 413 -7.88 6.30 3.94
CA ALA A 413 -6.61 6.75 3.38
C ALA A 413 -5.57 5.63 3.20
N HIS A 414 -5.95 4.35 3.22
CA HIS A 414 -5.02 3.23 3.08
C HIS A 414 -4.19 3.27 1.78
N GLN A 415 -4.76 3.77 0.68
CA GLN A 415 -4.05 3.93 -0.59
C GLN A 415 -3.10 5.14 -0.59
N SER A 416 -3.02 5.92 0.50
CA SER A 416 -2.05 7.01 0.64
C SER A 416 -0.65 6.50 1.02
N LEU A 417 -0.51 5.25 1.47
CA LEU A 417 0.77 4.65 1.84
C LEU A 417 1.68 4.52 0.61
N CYS A 418 2.82 5.20 0.64
CA CYS A 418 3.80 5.16 -0.44
C CYS A 418 5.22 5.29 0.12
N VAL A 419 6.12 4.37 -0.27
CA VAL A 419 7.53 4.41 0.11
C VAL A 419 8.32 5.13 -0.98
N ILE A 420 9.07 6.17 -0.59
CA ILE A 420 9.95 6.92 -1.47
C ILE A 420 11.28 7.12 -0.76
N ASN A 421 12.38 6.68 -1.40
CA ASN A 421 13.73 6.81 -0.83
C ASN A 421 13.81 6.31 0.63
N GLU A 422 13.30 5.10 0.88
CA GLU A 422 13.26 4.44 2.20
C GLU A 422 12.41 5.14 3.27
N THR A 423 11.69 6.21 2.93
CA THR A 423 10.74 6.90 3.82
C THR A 423 9.31 6.56 3.41
N LEU A 424 8.49 6.17 4.38
CA LEU A 424 7.07 5.90 4.16
C LEU A 424 6.25 7.18 4.39
N TYR A 425 5.54 7.61 3.37
CA TYR A 425 4.60 8.73 3.43
C TYR A 425 3.16 8.22 3.48
N TYR A 426 2.31 8.89 4.25
CA TYR A 426 0.90 8.55 4.36
C TYR A 426 0.06 9.71 4.91
N LEU A 427 -1.24 9.66 4.67
CA LEU A 427 -2.20 10.62 5.22
C LEU A 427 -2.75 10.10 6.54
N SER A 428 -2.61 10.91 7.60
CA SER A 428 -3.21 10.71 8.92
C SER A 428 -4.34 11.70 9.17
N MET A 429 -4.99 11.61 10.32
CA MET A 429 -5.97 12.61 10.79
C MET A 429 -5.32 13.99 11.02
N ASP A 430 -4.03 14.04 11.32
CA ASP A 430 -3.28 15.27 11.63
C ASP A 430 -2.58 15.86 10.39
N GLY A 431 -2.77 15.28 9.21
CA GLY A 431 -2.12 15.66 7.95
C GLY A 431 -1.19 14.60 7.41
N VAL A 432 -0.31 14.97 6.47
CA VAL A 432 0.63 14.03 5.84
C VAL A 432 1.84 13.79 6.72
N MET A 433 2.10 12.52 6.97
CA MET A 433 3.20 12.06 7.83
C MET A 433 4.30 11.38 7.00
N ALA A 434 5.53 11.50 7.48
CA ALA A 434 6.70 10.76 7.00
C ALA A 434 7.25 9.90 8.13
N TRP A 435 7.49 8.62 7.86
CA TRP A 435 8.09 7.67 8.79
C TRP A 435 9.39 7.11 8.23
N ASP A 436 10.47 7.21 8.99
CA ASP A 436 11.85 6.85 8.65
C ASP A 436 12.45 5.78 9.58
N GLY A 437 11.60 5.02 10.28
CA GLY A 437 12.01 3.99 11.23
C GLY A 437 11.77 4.35 12.70
N SER A 438 11.59 5.64 13.02
CA SER A 438 11.32 6.16 14.36
C SER A 438 9.85 6.57 14.55
N LEU A 439 9.58 7.73 15.10
CA LEU A 439 8.23 8.30 15.19
C LEU A 439 7.88 9.05 13.91
N PRO A 440 6.63 8.96 13.44
CA PRO A 440 6.20 9.74 12.28
C PRO A 440 6.33 11.24 12.52
N THR A 441 6.78 11.96 11.49
CA THR A 441 6.89 13.42 11.50
C THR A 441 5.93 14.03 10.49
N LYS A 442 5.28 15.15 10.85
CA LYS A 442 4.36 15.85 9.97
C LYS A 442 5.13 16.64 8.91
N VAL A 443 4.83 16.42 7.63
CA VAL A 443 5.46 17.13 6.49
C VAL A 443 4.52 18.12 5.81
N SER A 444 3.25 18.19 6.21
CA SER A 444 2.23 19.07 5.65
C SER A 444 1.95 20.32 6.48
N ALA A 445 2.91 20.79 7.25
CA ALA A 445 2.70 21.96 8.13
C ALA A 445 2.41 23.27 7.37
N SER A 446 2.81 23.35 6.10
CA SER A 446 2.53 24.50 5.21
C SER A 446 1.17 24.41 4.48
N LEU A 447 0.45 23.30 4.60
CA LEU A 447 -0.86 23.11 3.97
C LEU A 447 -1.98 23.41 4.97
N ASP A 448 -3.16 23.72 4.43
CA ASP A 448 -4.37 23.94 5.21
C ASP A 448 -4.82 22.62 5.90
N GLU A 449 -4.72 22.58 7.23
CA GLU A 449 -5.07 21.42 8.04
C GLU A 449 -6.56 21.07 7.95
N GLU A 450 -7.44 22.05 7.82
CA GLU A 450 -8.88 21.82 7.76
C GLU A 450 -9.24 21.06 6.48
N ARG A 451 -8.58 21.39 5.37
CA ARG A 451 -8.78 20.69 4.09
C ARG A 451 -8.25 19.26 4.08
N LEU A 452 -7.28 18.94 4.94
CA LEU A 452 -6.70 17.60 5.07
C LEU A 452 -7.36 16.74 6.16
N SER A 453 -8.08 17.33 7.11
CA SER A 453 -8.65 16.61 8.26
C SER A 453 -9.93 15.82 7.96
N HIS A 454 -10.69 16.18 6.93
CA HIS A 454 -11.99 15.57 6.58
C HIS A 454 -11.94 14.79 5.28
N VAL A 455 -10.83 14.13 5.00
CA VAL A 455 -10.66 13.31 3.80
C VAL A 455 -11.42 12.01 3.93
N THR A 456 -12.29 11.72 2.98
CA THR A 456 -13.07 10.48 2.90
C THR A 456 -12.36 9.39 2.11
N ARG A 457 -11.51 9.79 1.16
CA ARG A 457 -10.70 8.90 0.34
C ARG A 457 -9.38 9.57 -0.01
N ALA A 458 -8.30 8.81 0.04
CA ALA A 458 -7.01 9.24 -0.47
C ALA A 458 -6.35 8.12 -1.28
N ALA A 459 -5.60 8.50 -2.32
CA ALA A 459 -4.74 7.60 -3.09
C ALA A 459 -3.39 8.27 -3.35
N ALA A 460 -2.32 7.51 -3.37
CA ALA A 460 -1.00 8.07 -3.59
C ALA A 460 -0.13 7.20 -4.50
N GLY A 461 0.92 7.84 -5.03
CA GLY A 461 1.97 7.17 -5.79
C GLY A 461 3.26 7.97 -5.76
N GLY A 462 4.37 7.30 -6.03
CA GLY A 462 5.69 7.91 -6.05
C GLY A 462 6.24 8.02 -7.47
N LEU A 463 6.88 9.14 -7.79
CA LEU A 463 7.59 9.32 -9.04
C LEU A 463 8.80 10.23 -8.86
N VAL A 464 10.01 9.69 -9.08
CA VAL A 464 11.28 10.43 -9.08
C VAL A 464 11.40 11.36 -7.85
N GLY A 465 11.35 10.77 -6.65
CA GLY A 465 11.48 11.51 -5.39
C GLY A 465 10.32 12.42 -5.04
N ARG A 466 9.16 12.27 -5.68
CA ARG A 466 7.94 13.03 -5.38
C ARG A 466 6.82 12.13 -4.95
N TYR A 467 6.14 12.53 -3.89
CA TYR A 467 4.93 11.91 -3.36
C TYR A 467 3.71 12.63 -3.93
N TYR A 468 2.94 11.93 -4.74
CA TYR A 468 1.67 12.39 -5.30
C TYR A 468 0.54 11.90 -4.40
N LEU A 469 -0.29 12.80 -3.91
CA LEU A 469 -1.40 12.50 -3.01
C LEU A 469 -2.70 13.10 -3.57
N HIS A 470 -3.59 12.26 -4.03
CA HIS A 470 -4.97 12.64 -4.32
C HIS A 470 -5.80 12.53 -3.03
N THR A 471 -6.59 13.55 -2.75
CA THR A 471 -7.53 13.58 -1.63
C THR A 471 -8.91 13.96 -2.10
N GLU A 472 -9.93 13.32 -1.53
CA GLU A 472 -11.34 13.67 -1.68
C GLU A 472 -11.92 14.03 -0.32
N SER A 473 -12.51 15.21 -0.23
CA SER A 473 -13.17 15.73 0.96
C SER A 473 -14.48 16.41 0.61
N SER A 474 -15.24 16.83 1.61
CA SER A 474 -16.43 17.65 1.41
C SER A 474 -16.14 19.00 0.71
N GLY A 475 -14.90 19.50 0.81
CA GLY A 475 -14.42 20.73 0.15
C GLY A 475 -13.96 20.55 -1.29
N GLY A 476 -14.01 19.33 -1.83
CA GLY A 476 -13.59 19.04 -3.20
C GLY A 476 -12.45 18.01 -3.28
N GLN A 477 -11.84 17.98 -4.45
CA GLN A 477 -10.73 17.06 -4.77
C GLN A 477 -9.45 17.86 -4.99
N ARG A 478 -8.33 17.32 -4.54
CA ARG A 478 -7.00 17.91 -4.73
C ARG A 478 -6.00 16.83 -5.14
N LEU A 479 -5.03 17.20 -5.95
CA LEU A 479 -3.82 16.43 -6.18
C LEU A 479 -2.62 17.24 -5.70
N LEU A 480 -2.10 16.85 -4.55
CA LEU A 480 -0.95 17.48 -3.92
C LEU A 480 0.32 16.70 -4.27
N VAL A 481 1.41 17.42 -4.53
CA VAL A 481 2.70 16.82 -4.89
C VAL A 481 3.77 17.34 -3.92
N TYR A 482 4.38 16.43 -3.17
CA TYR A 482 5.47 16.74 -2.25
C TYR A 482 6.82 16.35 -2.85
N ASP A 483 7.71 17.30 -3.05
CA ASP A 483 9.11 17.04 -3.42
C ASP A 483 9.89 16.69 -2.16
N THR A 484 10.23 15.41 -2.00
CA THR A 484 10.85 14.89 -0.77
C THR A 484 12.29 15.37 -0.56
N GLU A 485 12.99 15.79 -1.63
CA GLU A 485 14.34 16.31 -1.52
C GLU A 485 14.38 17.78 -1.10
N LYS A 486 13.39 18.56 -1.53
CA LYS A 486 13.34 20.01 -1.31
C LYS A 486 12.40 20.41 -0.19
N GLY A 487 11.53 19.49 0.25
CA GLY A 487 10.51 19.79 1.27
C GLY A 487 9.43 20.74 0.78
N LEU A 488 9.11 20.74 -0.53
CA LEU A 488 8.19 21.67 -1.15
C LEU A 488 6.89 20.98 -1.58
N TRP A 489 5.77 21.63 -1.31
CA TRP A 489 4.46 21.22 -1.79
C TRP A 489 4.08 21.96 -3.07
N HIS A 490 3.33 21.30 -3.94
CA HIS A 490 2.71 21.81 -5.15
C HIS A 490 1.30 21.25 -5.31
N GLU A 491 0.45 21.92 -6.08
CA GLU A 491 -0.89 21.43 -6.41
C GLU A 491 -1.04 21.29 -7.92
N GLU A 492 -1.53 20.13 -8.35
CA GLU A 492 -1.86 19.86 -9.76
C GLU A 492 -3.37 19.69 -9.95
N ASP A 493 -3.83 19.69 -11.22
CA ASP A 493 -5.22 19.36 -11.55
C ASP A 493 -5.63 18.04 -10.90
N ALA A 494 -6.76 18.07 -10.20
CA ALA A 494 -7.24 16.94 -9.42
C ALA A 494 -7.53 15.73 -10.31
N THR A 495 -6.73 14.68 -10.11
CA THR A 495 -6.87 13.37 -10.73
C THR A 495 -6.20 12.34 -9.82
N GLY A 496 -6.25 11.05 -10.16
CA GLY A 496 -5.55 10.04 -9.38
C GLY A 496 -6.44 9.35 -8.35
N TRP A 497 -7.69 9.09 -8.68
CA TRP A 497 -8.60 8.26 -7.88
C TRP A 497 -8.03 6.86 -7.57
N ALA A 498 -7.20 6.35 -8.45
CA ALA A 498 -6.30 5.23 -8.21
C ALA A 498 -4.94 5.56 -8.82
N MET A 499 -3.88 5.15 -8.16
CA MET A 499 -2.51 5.38 -8.58
C MET A 499 -1.70 4.09 -8.51
N CYS A 500 -0.75 3.95 -9.45
CA CYS A 500 0.21 2.87 -9.45
C CYS A 500 1.57 3.36 -9.94
N SER A 501 2.61 3.15 -9.14
CA SER A 501 3.97 3.55 -9.46
C SER A 501 4.81 2.35 -9.88
N THR A 502 5.64 2.53 -10.92
CA THR A 502 6.63 1.55 -11.37
C THR A 502 8.06 1.95 -10.99
N GLY A 503 8.23 3.04 -10.23
CA GLY A 503 9.52 3.69 -9.96
C GLY A 503 10.01 4.59 -11.09
N ARG A 504 9.64 4.33 -12.34
CA ARG A 504 9.96 5.17 -13.51
C ARG A 504 8.75 5.87 -14.08
N GLN A 505 7.57 5.35 -13.83
CA GLN A 505 6.29 5.81 -14.35
C GLN A 505 5.29 5.87 -13.20
N LEU A 506 4.42 6.87 -13.21
CA LEU A 506 3.25 6.94 -12.35
C LEU A 506 2.00 6.92 -13.25
N TYR A 507 1.16 5.92 -13.03
CA TYR A 507 -0.15 5.83 -13.64
C TYR A 507 -1.19 6.45 -12.72
N LEU A 508 -2.08 7.26 -13.30
CA LEU A 508 -3.16 7.96 -12.62
C LEU A 508 -4.47 7.61 -13.33
N TRP A 509 -5.52 7.32 -12.57
CA TRP A 509 -6.86 7.11 -13.11
C TRP A 509 -7.78 8.27 -12.71
N ASP A 510 -8.50 8.84 -13.69
CA ASP A 510 -9.40 9.99 -13.52
C ASP A 510 -10.89 9.64 -13.51
N LYS A 511 -11.26 8.36 -13.42
CA LYS A 511 -12.57 7.70 -13.56
C LYS A 511 -12.93 7.31 -15.00
N GLU A 512 -12.33 7.89 -16.01
CA GLU A 512 -12.62 7.63 -17.42
C GLU A 512 -11.43 6.99 -18.15
N ALA A 513 -10.21 7.38 -17.78
CA ALA A 513 -9.00 6.96 -18.46
C ALA A 513 -7.82 6.77 -17.49
N ILE A 514 -6.84 6.01 -17.92
CA ILE A 514 -5.53 5.91 -17.28
C ILE A 514 -4.56 6.85 -17.99
N TRP A 515 -3.86 7.65 -17.20
CA TRP A 515 -2.89 8.64 -17.63
C TRP A 515 -1.50 8.32 -17.07
N ALA A 516 -0.47 8.64 -17.81
CA ALA A 516 0.93 8.60 -17.37
C ALA A 516 1.40 10.01 -16.98
N ALA A 517 1.89 10.19 -15.76
CA ALA A 517 2.23 11.50 -15.20
C ALA A 517 3.41 12.19 -15.90
N ASP A 518 4.38 11.44 -16.42
CA ASP A 518 5.60 11.97 -17.05
C ASP A 518 5.72 11.69 -18.54
N GLY A 519 4.59 11.45 -19.19
CA GLY A 519 4.55 11.23 -20.61
C GLY A 519 5.25 9.94 -21.03
N SER A 520 4.60 8.79 -20.88
CA SER A 520 5.03 7.53 -21.48
C SER A 520 5.08 7.64 -22.99
N ARG A 521 6.11 7.08 -23.63
CA ARG A 521 6.19 6.99 -25.10
C ARG A 521 5.06 6.15 -25.72
N GLU A 522 4.36 5.37 -24.90
CA GLU A 522 3.29 4.45 -25.30
C GLU A 522 1.89 5.07 -25.20
N ALA A 523 1.79 6.31 -24.72
CA ALA A 523 0.51 6.97 -24.55
C ALA A 523 -0.12 7.36 -25.91
N SER A 524 -1.44 7.16 -26.02
CA SER A 524 -2.20 7.38 -27.24
C SER A 524 -2.50 8.86 -27.55
N GLY A 525 -2.25 9.76 -26.63
CA GLY A 525 -2.49 11.20 -26.75
C GLY A 525 -1.94 11.96 -25.57
N GLU A 526 -1.74 13.24 -25.76
CA GLU A 526 -1.38 14.17 -24.69
C GLU A 526 -2.62 14.85 -24.15
N GLU A 527 -2.56 15.24 -22.88
CA GLU A 527 -3.52 16.15 -22.28
C GLU A 527 -3.54 17.46 -23.05
N ASP A 528 -4.70 18.12 -23.12
CA ASP A 528 -4.82 19.46 -23.65
C ASP A 528 -3.88 20.43 -22.92
N THR A 529 -3.65 21.60 -23.52
CA THR A 529 -2.74 22.60 -22.98
C THR A 529 -3.01 22.89 -21.50
N VAL A 530 -2.01 22.65 -20.65
CA VAL A 530 -2.11 22.78 -19.19
C VAL A 530 -2.33 24.23 -18.79
N GLU A 531 -3.41 24.51 -18.07
CA GLU A 531 -3.64 25.80 -17.43
C GLU A 531 -2.86 25.88 -16.12
N TYR A 532 -2.24 27.02 -15.87
CA TYR A 532 -1.46 27.24 -14.65
C TYR A 532 -1.81 28.53 -13.96
N GLU A 533 -1.63 28.54 -12.64
CA GLU A 533 -1.80 29.68 -11.76
C GLU A 533 -0.81 29.64 -10.62
N ALA A 534 -0.22 30.78 -10.26
CA ALA A 534 0.62 30.94 -9.08
C ALA A 534 0.36 32.32 -8.46
N VAL A 535 0.06 32.34 -7.17
CA VAL A 535 -0.16 33.54 -6.37
C VAL A 535 0.91 33.60 -5.29
N THR A 536 1.69 34.68 -5.25
CA THR A 536 2.73 34.85 -4.21
C THR A 536 2.11 35.08 -2.84
N GLY A 537 2.87 34.85 -1.77
CA GLY A 537 2.57 35.44 -0.48
C GLY A 537 2.60 36.97 -0.51
N ASP A 538 2.32 37.60 0.62
CA ASP A 538 2.31 39.05 0.75
C ASP A 538 3.72 39.63 0.59
N ILE A 539 3.88 40.48 -0.39
CA ILE A 539 5.13 41.19 -0.71
C ILE A 539 5.10 42.55 -0.01
N GLY A 540 6.21 42.89 0.65
CA GLY A 540 6.38 44.17 1.29
C GLY A 540 6.25 44.18 2.80
N LEU A 541 6.01 43.02 3.44
CA LEU A 541 5.92 42.89 4.89
C LEU A 541 7.20 43.27 5.67
N GLY A 542 8.34 43.37 4.97
CA GLY A 542 9.61 43.80 5.57
C GLY A 542 9.69 45.27 5.96
N SER A 543 8.70 46.10 5.61
CA SER A 543 8.59 47.50 6.00
C SER A 543 7.14 47.83 6.38
N PRO A 544 6.92 48.43 7.54
CA PRO A 544 5.57 48.83 7.97
C PRO A 544 5.03 50.11 7.28
N ASP A 545 5.83 50.75 6.43
CA ASP A 545 5.43 51.98 5.75
C ASP A 545 4.72 51.68 4.43
N ASP A 546 3.78 52.57 4.05
CA ASP A 546 3.16 52.49 2.75
C ASP A 546 4.18 52.60 1.60
N LYS A 547 4.02 51.77 0.61
CA LYS A 547 4.96 51.56 -0.49
C LYS A 547 4.27 51.82 -1.84
N TYR A 548 5.09 52.06 -2.86
CA TYR A 548 4.69 52.12 -4.24
C TYR A 548 5.50 51.10 -5.04
N CYS A 549 4.84 50.24 -5.79
CA CYS A 549 5.52 49.44 -6.78
C CYS A 549 5.59 50.22 -8.11
N SER A 550 6.80 50.54 -8.54
CA SER A 550 7.00 51.31 -9.76
C SER A 550 7.31 50.45 -10.99
N ARG A 551 7.73 49.22 -10.80
CA ARG A 551 8.07 48.28 -11.88
C ARG A 551 8.08 46.84 -11.41
N VAL A 552 7.50 45.94 -12.22
CA VAL A 552 7.70 44.49 -12.12
C VAL A 552 8.34 43.99 -13.41
N THR A 553 9.34 43.16 -13.28
CA THR A 553 10.03 42.48 -14.39
C THR A 553 10.00 40.99 -14.16
N VAL A 554 9.28 40.26 -14.98
CA VAL A 554 9.26 38.79 -14.97
C VAL A 554 10.22 38.28 -16.03
N ARG A 555 11.13 37.35 -15.64
CA ARG A 555 11.97 36.63 -16.59
C ARG A 555 11.49 35.19 -16.64
N LEU A 556 11.05 34.77 -17.80
CA LEU A 556 10.57 33.42 -18.03
C LEU A 556 11.11 32.83 -19.33
N ASP A 557 11.19 31.51 -19.37
CA ASP A 557 11.40 30.72 -20.58
C ASP A 557 10.06 30.08 -20.94
N ALA A 558 9.62 30.24 -22.18
CA ALA A 558 8.48 29.50 -22.69
C ALA A 558 8.96 28.35 -23.57
N MET A 559 8.46 27.15 -23.32
CA MET A 559 8.82 25.95 -24.09
C MET A 559 7.96 25.81 -25.33
N GLU A 560 6.80 26.44 -25.32
CA GLU A 560 5.85 26.52 -26.43
C GLU A 560 5.25 27.92 -26.49
N ARG A 561 4.45 28.20 -27.55
CA ARG A 561 3.70 29.47 -27.62
C ARG A 561 2.65 29.47 -26.52
N THR A 562 2.77 30.43 -25.61
CA THR A 562 1.84 30.61 -24.50
C THR A 562 1.54 32.07 -24.26
N VAL A 563 0.38 32.35 -23.72
CA VAL A 563 -0.01 33.67 -23.27
C VAL A 563 0.07 33.69 -21.75
N VAL A 564 0.91 34.59 -21.23
CA VAL A 564 1.12 34.76 -19.78
C VAL A 564 0.47 36.10 -19.38
N THR A 565 -0.37 36.06 -18.35
CA THR A 565 -1.00 37.26 -17.78
C THR A 565 -0.51 37.45 -16.36
N LEU A 566 -0.10 38.66 -16.01
CA LEU A 566 0.28 39.03 -14.65
C LEU A 566 -0.79 39.95 -14.05
N TRP A 567 -1.19 39.63 -12.85
CA TRP A 567 -2.15 40.41 -12.05
C TRP A 567 -1.47 40.87 -10.77
N ALA A 568 -1.99 41.95 -10.18
CA ALA A 568 -1.63 42.38 -8.84
C ALA A 568 -2.87 42.68 -8.01
N SER A 569 -2.78 42.36 -6.72
CA SER A 569 -3.75 42.78 -5.69
C SER A 569 -3.01 43.61 -4.65
N PHE A 570 -3.59 44.72 -4.22
CA PHE A 570 -3.04 45.64 -3.26
C PHE A 570 -3.92 45.60 -2.00
N ASP A 571 -3.31 45.41 -0.82
CA ASP A 571 -3.97 45.39 0.50
C ASP A 571 -5.19 44.43 0.54
N GLY A 572 -5.09 43.24 -0.11
CA GLY A 572 -6.18 42.29 -0.21
C GLY A 572 -7.36 42.71 -1.07
N GLY A 573 -7.22 43.80 -1.87
CA GLY A 573 -8.24 44.29 -2.79
C GLY A 573 -8.39 43.41 -4.05
N GLU A 574 -9.25 43.87 -4.96
CA GLU A 574 -9.53 43.18 -6.22
C GLU A 574 -8.30 43.01 -7.12
N TRP A 575 -8.24 41.89 -7.84
CA TRP A 575 -7.17 41.60 -8.80
C TRP A 575 -7.24 42.55 -10.02
N GLN A 576 -6.12 43.19 -10.30
CA GLN A 576 -5.96 44.11 -11.46
C GLN A 576 -4.99 43.48 -12.47
N GLU A 577 -5.39 43.41 -13.76
CA GLU A 577 -4.50 42.96 -14.82
C GLU A 577 -3.41 44.00 -15.06
N MET A 578 -2.15 43.62 -14.86
CA MET A 578 -0.99 44.47 -15.04
C MET A 578 -0.41 44.37 -16.46
N GLY A 579 -0.57 43.24 -17.10
CA GLY A 579 -0.13 43.05 -18.47
C GLY A 579 -0.22 41.60 -18.93
N ARG A 580 -0.27 41.46 -20.25
CA ARG A 580 -0.40 40.19 -20.95
C ARG A 580 0.66 40.08 -22.05
N VAL A 581 1.30 38.93 -22.18
CA VAL A 581 2.37 38.69 -23.16
C VAL A 581 2.16 37.37 -23.86
N ASP A 582 2.21 37.39 -25.21
CA ASP A 582 2.38 36.19 -26.04
C ASP A 582 3.89 35.91 -26.19
N THR A 583 4.35 34.78 -25.69
CA THR A 583 5.79 34.47 -25.59
C THR A 583 6.39 34.00 -26.91
N ALA A 584 5.60 33.62 -27.87
CA ALA A 584 6.03 33.08 -29.16
C ALA A 584 7.10 31.93 -29.03
N GLY A 585 7.12 31.21 -27.91
CA GLY A 585 8.04 30.09 -27.65
C GLY A 585 9.50 30.51 -27.39
N LYS A 586 9.75 31.69 -26.82
CA LYS A 586 11.12 32.19 -26.56
C LYS A 586 11.30 32.66 -25.13
N ARG A 587 12.57 32.77 -24.70
CA ARG A 587 12.93 33.48 -23.46
C ARG A 587 12.46 34.91 -23.54
N VAL A 588 11.59 35.30 -22.61
CA VAL A 588 10.99 36.63 -22.61
C VAL A 588 11.29 37.33 -21.30
N ARG A 589 11.78 38.56 -21.41
CA ARG A 589 11.85 39.50 -20.31
C ARG A 589 10.68 40.44 -20.42
N VAL A 590 9.74 40.34 -19.53
CA VAL A 590 8.57 41.18 -19.49
C VAL A 590 8.78 42.28 -18.47
N ASN A 591 8.70 43.55 -18.93
CA ASN A 591 8.60 44.71 -18.06
C ASN A 591 7.17 45.19 -18.08
N LEU A 592 6.52 45.15 -16.91
CA LEU A 592 5.15 45.60 -16.81
C LEU A 592 5.10 47.01 -16.26
N PRO A 593 4.41 47.95 -16.95
CA PRO A 593 4.14 49.25 -16.38
C PRO A 593 3.14 49.07 -15.22
N PHE A 594 3.46 49.66 -14.10
CA PHE A 594 2.55 49.75 -12.96
C PHE A 594 2.03 51.20 -12.87
N VAL A 595 0.75 51.34 -12.63
CA VAL A 595 0.23 52.61 -12.11
C VAL A 595 0.58 52.62 -10.62
N PRO A 596 1.46 53.51 -10.14
CA PRO A 596 1.87 53.53 -8.74
C PRO A 596 0.67 53.73 -7.85
N THR A 597 0.31 52.68 -7.12
CA THR A 597 -0.75 52.70 -6.11
C THR A 597 -0.07 52.60 -4.75
N ARG A 598 -0.49 53.39 -3.79
CA ARG A 598 -0.01 53.34 -2.43
C ARG A 598 -0.62 52.13 -1.73
N HIS A 599 0.20 51.29 -1.13
CA HIS A 599 -0.23 50.05 -0.47
C HIS A 599 0.73 49.67 0.63
N ASP A 600 0.26 48.91 1.61
CA ASP A 600 1.09 48.26 2.60
C ASP A 600 1.61 46.90 2.05
N THR A 601 0.74 46.04 1.55
CA THR A 601 1.09 44.74 0.98
C THR A 601 0.63 44.59 -0.46
N MET A 602 1.32 43.74 -1.22
CA MET A 602 0.95 43.44 -2.60
C MET A 602 1.11 41.92 -2.83
N ARG A 603 0.18 41.30 -3.54
CA ARG A 603 0.32 39.93 -4.07
C ARG A 603 0.36 40.00 -5.60
N LEU A 604 1.18 39.09 -6.16
CA LEU A 604 1.26 38.89 -7.62
C LEU A 604 0.62 37.55 -7.98
N ARG A 605 -0.19 37.56 -9.03
CA ARG A 605 -0.82 36.36 -9.60
C ARG A 605 -0.38 36.20 -11.04
N LEU A 606 0.18 35.03 -11.38
CA LEU A 606 0.59 34.65 -12.72
C LEU A 606 -0.36 33.59 -13.25
N THR A 607 -1.00 33.83 -14.40
CA THR A 607 -1.91 32.87 -15.03
C THR A 607 -1.56 32.66 -16.49
N GLY A 608 -1.88 31.48 -17.03
CA GLY A 608 -1.73 31.22 -18.46
C GLY A 608 -2.01 29.74 -18.80
N LYS A 609 -1.67 29.41 -20.07
CA LYS A 609 -1.78 28.04 -20.60
C LYS A 609 -0.48 27.65 -21.29
N GLY A 610 -0.06 26.41 -21.19
CA GLY A 610 1.15 25.86 -21.79
C GLY A 610 2.33 25.73 -20.83
N GLN A 611 3.52 25.52 -21.36
CA GLN A 611 4.71 25.22 -20.55
C GLN A 611 5.63 26.44 -20.43
N ILE A 612 5.88 26.85 -19.19
CA ILE A 612 6.83 27.93 -18.86
C ILE A 612 7.73 27.55 -17.68
N ALA A 613 8.88 28.25 -17.59
CA ALA A 613 9.71 28.27 -16.41
C ALA A 613 9.98 29.72 -16.00
N VAL A 614 9.47 30.15 -14.85
CA VAL A 614 9.72 31.47 -14.27
C VAL A 614 11.05 31.46 -13.55
N ARG A 615 12.03 32.20 -14.09
CA ARG A 615 13.41 32.26 -13.54
C ARG A 615 13.58 33.29 -12.44
N SER A 616 12.87 34.41 -12.55
CA SER A 616 12.90 35.45 -11.51
C SER A 616 11.79 36.47 -11.70
N ILE A 617 11.35 37.04 -10.59
CA ILE A 617 10.50 38.23 -10.54
C ILE A 617 11.29 39.31 -9.83
N ALA A 618 11.52 40.45 -10.49
CA ALA A 618 12.21 41.62 -9.94
C ALA A 618 11.20 42.77 -9.79
N MET A 619 11.14 43.35 -8.61
CA MET A 619 10.25 44.47 -8.27
C MET A 619 11.07 45.67 -7.81
N THR A 620 10.56 46.86 -8.09
CA THR A 620 11.12 48.09 -7.54
C THR A 620 10.03 48.75 -6.67
N LEU A 621 10.25 48.64 -5.37
CA LEU A 621 9.38 49.24 -4.34
C LEU A 621 10.02 50.54 -3.86
N SER A 622 9.22 51.54 -3.67
CA SER A 622 9.65 52.84 -3.13
C SER A 622 8.77 53.17 -1.92
N SER A 623 9.39 53.41 -0.77
CA SER A 623 8.72 53.89 0.45
C SER A 623 8.85 55.42 0.53
N SER A 624 7.77 56.13 0.86
CA SER A 624 7.87 57.50 1.33
C SER A 624 8.04 57.44 2.86
N GLU A 625 9.13 57.90 3.41
CA GLU A 625 9.15 58.23 4.83
C GLU A 625 7.96 59.16 5.10
N GLY A 626 7.06 58.76 5.96
CA GLY A 626 5.90 59.55 6.35
C GLY A 626 6.37 60.88 6.91
N GLY A 627 6.10 61.96 6.20
CA GLY A 627 6.31 63.29 6.73
C GLY A 627 5.59 63.36 8.07
N ARG A 628 6.32 63.52 9.17
CA ARG A 628 5.74 63.82 10.47
C ARG A 628 4.87 65.06 10.27
N VAL A 629 3.58 64.88 10.28
CA VAL A 629 2.66 65.99 10.49
C VAL A 629 2.91 66.47 11.89
N ASN A 630 3.73 67.50 12.04
CA ASN A 630 3.82 68.24 13.28
C ASN A 630 2.42 68.76 13.58
N GLY A 631 1.68 68.02 14.35
CA GLY A 631 0.44 68.47 14.97
C GLY A 631 0.75 69.70 15.83
N GLY A 632 0.58 70.87 15.29
CA GLY A 632 0.67 72.10 16.03
C GLY A 632 -0.32 72.05 17.18
N VAL A 633 0.22 72.03 18.38
CA VAL A 633 -0.59 72.20 19.61
C VAL A 633 -1.27 73.55 19.50
N PRO A 634 -2.60 73.64 19.55
CA PRO A 634 -3.28 74.95 19.57
C PRO A 634 -2.88 75.64 20.88
N LYS A 635 -2.20 76.81 20.77
CA LYS A 635 -2.01 77.75 21.89
C LYS A 635 -3.40 78.19 22.35
N ARG A 636 -3.80 77.75 23.53
CA ARG A 636 -4.90 78.41 24.23
C ARG A 636 -4.45 79.83 24.58
N GLY A 637 -5.15 80.81 24.03
CA GLY A 637 -5.21 82.17 24.50
C GLY A 637 -6.29 82.31 25.54
#